data_7fa4e3a90f99c66e4461fa3eef50926f
#
_entry.id   7fa4e3a90f99c66e4461fa3eef50926f
#
_cell.length_a   1.000
_cell.length_b   1.000
_cell.length_c   1.000
_cell.angle_alpha   90.00
_cell.angle_beta   90.00
_cell.angle_gamma   90.00
#
_symmetry.space_group_name_H-M   'P 1'
#
loop_
_entity.id
_entity.type
_entity.pdbx_description
1 polymer ?
#
loop_
_entity_poly.entity_id
_entity_poly.type
_entity_poly.pdbx_seq_one_letter_code
_entity_poly.pdbx_strand_id
1 'polypeptide(L)'
;MASFEELIKEKSKRLEDIPLALQDAVVRQQKQVLDEISSLLNELDVKNGEIVISKANLKTISVISDDLKKVFLNEDYLKAVKKFSLEFDKQALINDKVIKAGLGTLETPIASTLYIDIAKRSAIDALIGSPIDTEFIKPIQGLLENAVVNGASLKETISSIRTFAEGNDKVDSKVLKYVKQISNDSFAVADRSYTSIVSDALQNDWFYYAGGEIDTTRCFCEERVGKNFHYKEIESWGDGKNLGDCNIGGGKWAGQIAGTNSSTIYSYLGGYNCMHSLMPISELIVSDSEKERARNLGYID
;
A
#
# COMPACT_ATOMS: atom_id res chain seq x y z
N MET A 1 27.40 16.74 -1.52
CA MET A 1 26.54 15.58 -1.19
C MET A 1 25.33 16.13 -0.47
N ALA A 2 24.15 15.57 -0.71
CA ALA A 2 22.95 15.93 0.05
C ALA A 2 23.14 15.60 1.53
N SER A 3 22.59 16.40 2.43
CA SER A 3 22.62 16.14 3.87
C SER A 3 21.72 14.95 4.23
N PHE A 4 21.91 14.37 5.43
CA PHE A 4 21.04 13.29 5.93
C PHE A 4 19.57 13.73 5.96
N GLU A 5 19.30 14.95 6.41
CA GLU A 5 17.94 15.52 6.46
C GLU A 5 17.31 15.69 5.06
N GLU A 6 18.08 16.15 4.07
CA GLU A 6 17.60 16.27 2.69
C GLU A 6 17.25 14.92 2.09
N LEU A 7 18.06 13.89 2.36
CA LEU A 7 17.80 12.52 1.92
C LEU A 7 16.56 11.92 2.58
N ILE A 8 16.33 12.17 3.87
CA ILE A 8 15.11 11.75 4.57
C ILE A 8 13.88 12.41 3.95
N LYS A 9 13.93 13.73 3.67
CA LYS A 9 12.83 14.44 3.01
C LYS A 9 12.54 13.88 1.62
N GLU A 10 13.60 13.63 0.82
CA GLU A 10 13.44 12.99 -0.49
C GLU A 10 12.79 11.63 -0.38
N LYS A 11 13.25 10.79 0.54
CA LYS A 11 12.71 9.45 0.80
C LYS A 11 11.24 9.51 1.21
N SER A 12 10.88 10.33 2.20
CA SER A 12 9.50 10.48 2.68
C SER A 12 8.57 10.96 1.57
N LYS A 13 8.99 11.96 0.80
CA LYS A 13 8.24 12.47 -0.34
C LYS A 13 7.98 11.37 -1.38
N ARG A 14 8.97 10.53 -1.67
CA ARG A 14 8.78 9.42 -2.62
C ARG A 14 7.79 8.37 -2.11
N LEU A 15 7.78 8.08 -0.80
CA LEU A 15 6.80 7.15 -0.21
C LEU A 15 5.36 7.63 -0.39
N GLU A 16 5.15 8.95 -0.48
CA GLU A 16 3.85 9.56 -0.75
C GLU A 16 3.55 9.67 -2.25
N ASP A 17 4.46 10.27 -3.03
CA ASP A 17 4.24 10.64 -4.43
C ASP A 17 4.14 9.42 -5.36
N ILE A 18 4.92 8.35 -5.12
CA ILE A 18 4.97 7.20 -6.03
C ILE A 18 3.67 6.40 -6.03
N PRO A 19 3.10 6.02 -4.86
CA PRO A 19 1.78 5.41 -4.83
C PRO A 19 0.68 6.31 -5.40
N LEU A 20 0.71 7.63 -5.12
CA LEU A 20 -0.24 8.59 -5.65
C LEU A 20 -0.20 8.65 -7.17
N ALA A 21 0.97 8.61 -7.80
CA ALA A 21 1.09 8.62 -9.25
C ALA A 21 0.43 7.41 -9.93
N LEU A 22 0.44 6.22 -9.29
CA LEU A 22 -0.31 5.06 -9.76
C LEU A 22 -1.82 5.25 -9.55
N GLN A 23 -2.24 5.74 -8.39
CA GLN A 23 -3.64 6.02 -8.07
C GLN A 23 -4.26 7.02 -9.06
N ASP A 24 -3.56 8.10 -9.36
CA ASP A 24 -3.97 9.08 -10.37
C ASP A 24 -4.11 8.49 -11.78
N ALA A 25 -3.22 7.56 -12.14
CA ALA A 25 -3.35 6.85 -13.41
C ALA A 25 -4.62 6.00 -13.46
N VAL A 26 -4.96 5.32 -12.36
CA VAL A 26 -6.20 4.54 -12.23
C VAL A 26 -7.43 5.43 -12.33
N VAL A 27 -7.46 6.56 -11.63
CA VAL A 27 -8.59 7.51 -11.67
C VAL A 27 -8.84 8.01 -13.10
N ARG A 28 -7.78 8.36 -13.83
CA ARG A 28 -7.93 8.80 -15.23
C ARG A 28 -8.53 7.74 -16.15
N GLN A 29 -8.27 6.47 -15.85
CA GLN A 29 -8.74 5.35 -16.68
C GLN A 29 -10.14 4.86 -16.31
N GLN A 30 -10.58 5.07 -15.08
CA GLN A 30 -11.88 4.59 -14.59
C GLN A 30 -13.03 4.99 -15.53
N LYS A 31 -13.03 6.24 -16.02
CA LYS A 31 -14.05 6.71 -16.94
C LYS A 31 -14.06 5.93 -18.25
N GLN A 32 -12.90 5.71 -18.86
CA GLN A 32 -12.77 4.96 -20.11
C GLN A 32 -13.24 3.50 -19.91
N VAL A 33 -12.81 2.86 -18.84
CA VAL A 33 -13.23 1.50 -18.48
C VAL A 33 -14.75 1.40 -18.35
N LEU A 34 -15.39 2.38 -17.71
CA LEU A 34 -16.83 2.41 -17.54
C LEU A 34 -17.60 2.69 -18.84
N ASP A 35 -17.06 3.54 -19.70
CA ASP A 35 -17.65 3.81 -21.01
C ASP A 35 -17.62 2.53 -21.87
N GLU A 36 -16.52 1.77 -21.84
CA GLU A 36 -16.40 0.47 -22.50
C GLU A 36 -17.33 -0.59 -21.91
N ILE A 37 -17.42 -0.70 -20.57
CA ILE A 37 -18.40 -1.58 -19.92
C ILE A 37 -19.81 -1.20 -20.31
N SER A 38 -20.15 0.08 -20.32
CA SER A 38 -21.48 0.55 -20.73
C SER A 38 -21.78 0.19 -22.18
N SER A 39 -20.77 0.24 -23.06
CA SER A 39 -20.91 -0.18 -24.46
C SER A 39 -21.20 -1.68 -24.58
N LEU A 40 -20.48 -2.52 -23.82
CA LEU A 40 -20.72 -3.97 -23.80
C LEU A 40 -22.12 -4.31 -23.27
N LEU A 41 -22.63 -3.55 -22.29
CA LEU A 41 -23.96 -3.76 -21.76
C LEU A 41 -25.10 -3.39 -22.74
N ASN A 42 -24.83 -2.58 -23.76
CA ASN A 42 -25.77 -2.31 -24.82
C ASN A 42 -26.00 -3.52 -25.76
N GLU A 43 -25.19 -4.57 -25.64
CA GLU A 43 -25.38 -5.83 -26.37
C GLU A 43 -26.48 -6.71 -25.75
N LEU A 44 -26.96 -6.38 -24.55
CA LEU A 44 -28.04 -7.10 -23.90
C LEU A 44 -29.37 -6.77 -24.52
N ASP A 45 -30.22 -7.80 -24.70
CA ASP A 45 -31.61 -7.62 -25.09
C ASP A 45 -32.37 -6.91 -23.99
N VAL A 46 -32.95 -5.73 -24.30
CA VAL A 46 -33.68 -4.87 -23.36
C VAL A 46 -35.08 -4.60 -23.91
N LYS A 47 -36.11 -4.69 -23.08
CA LYS A 47 -37.49 -4.35 -23.41
C LYS A 47 -38.04 -3.38 -22.37
N ASN A 48 -38.55 -2.24 -22.83
CA ASN A 48 -39.09 -1.17 -21.97
C ASN A 48 -38.09 -0.66 -20.91
N GLY A 49 -36.77 -0.72 -21.21
CA GLY A 49 -35.71 -0.31 -20.27
C GLY A 49 -35.27 -1.39 -19.27
N GLU A 50 -35.92 -2.55 -19.27
CA GLU A 50 -35.58 -3.70 -18.44
C GLU A 50 -34.83 -4.75 -19.24
N ILE A 51 -33.83 -5.37 -18.62
CA ILE A 51 -33.05 -6.46 -19.21
C ILE A 51 -33.93 -7.71 -19.34
N VAL A 52 -34.00 -8.28 -20.53
CA VAL A 52 -34.81 -9.48 -20.77
C VAL A 52 -34.22 -10.69 -20.07
N ILE A 53 -35.05 -11.39 -19.30
CA ILE A 53 -34.66 -12.64 -18.63
C ILE A 53 -34.55 -13.73 -19.75
N SER A 54 -33.32 -14.03 -20.17
CA SER A 54 -33.10 -14.99 -21.27
C SER A 54 -31.76 -15.70 -21.15
N LYS A 55 -31.69 -16.91 -21.74
CA LYS A 55 -30.42 -17.64 -21.89
C LYS A 55 -29.41 -16.89 -22.77
N ALA A 56 -29.91 -16.12 -23.74
CA ALA A 56 -29.09 -15.30 -24.62
C ALA A 56 -28.36 -14.23 -23.81
N ASN A 57 -29.07 -13.44 -23.00
CA ASN A 57 -28.46 -12.44 -22.13
C ASN A 57 -27.48 -13.03 -21.11
N LEU A 58 -27.78 -14.19 -20.51
CA LEU A 58 -26.83 -14.89 -19.63
C LEU A 58 -25.54 -15.28 -20.35
N LYS A 59 -25.65 -15.74 -21.61
CA LYS A 59 -24.50 -16.06 -22.46
C LYS A 59 -23.69 -14.80 -22.80
N THR A 60 -24.36 -13.71 -23.15
CA THR A 60 -23.74 -12.40 -23.42
C THR A 60 -22.94 -11.92 -22.19
N ILE A 61 -23.48 -12.05 -20.97
CA ILE A 61 -22.75 -11.68 -19.74
C ILE A 61 -21.48 -12.50 -19.55
N SER A 62 -21.50 -13.79 -19.88
CA SER A 62 -20.27 -14.61 -19.80
C SER A 62 -19.19 -14.07 -20.74
N VAL A 63 -19.55 -13.64 -21.94
CA VAL A 63 -18.61 -13.01 -22.91
C VAL A 63 -18.13 -11.65 -22.37
N ILE A 64 -19.05 -10.82 -21.88
CA ILE A 64 -18.74 -9.52 -21.28
C ILE A 64 -17.74 -9.69 -20.12
N SER A 65 -17.90 -10.71 -19.30
CA SER A 65 -16.97 -10.98 -18.18
C SER A 65 -15.54 -11.26 -18.62
N ASP A 66 -15.35 -11.98 -19.73
CA ASP A 66 -14.02 -12.21 -20.30
C ASP A 66 -13.40 -10.93 -20.88
N ASP A 67 -14.23 -10.06 -21.45
CA ASP A 67 -13.79 -8.77 -21.99
C ASP A 67 -13.56 -7.73 -20.90
N LEU A 68 -14.31 -7.74 -19.81
CA LEU A 68 -14.10 -6.88 -18.64
C LEU A 68 -12.66 -6.93 -18.13
N LYS A 69 -12.06 -8.13 -18.11
CA LYS A 69 -10.66 -8.27 -17.68
C LYS A 69 -9.70 -7.55 -18.63
N LYS A 70 -9.92 -7.64 -19.94
CA LYS A 70 -9.09 -6.95 -20.94
C LYS A 70 -9.25 -5.44 -20.85
N VAL A 71 -10.50 -4.98 -20.68
CA VAL A 71 -10.83 -3.56 -20.50
C VAL A 71 -10.16 -3.01 -19.23
N PHE A 72 -10.24 -3.75 -18.13
CA PHE A 72 -9.66 -3.34 -16.86
C PHE A 72 -8.13 -3.33 -16.91
N LEU A 73 -7.50 -4.37 -17.46
CA LEU A 73 -6.05 -4.51 -17.63
C LEU A 73 -5.59 -3.95 -18.98
N ASN A 74 -6.10 -2.78 -19.38
CA ASN A 74 -5.70 -2.14 -20.63
C ASN A 74 -4.22 -1.70 -20.61
N GLU A 75 -3.72 -1.32 -21.78
CA GLU A 75 -2.30 -1.01 -21.96
C GLU A 75 -1.81 0.12 -21.06
N ASP A 76 -2.63 1.15 -20.81
CA ASP A 76 -2.26 2.29 -20.00
C ASP A 76 -2.19 1.94 -18.51
N TYR A 77 -3.12 1.10 -18.01
CA TYR A 77 -3.03 0.55 -16.67
C TYR A 77 -1.77 -0.29 -16.48
N LEU A 78 -1.49 -1.20 -17.41
CA LEU A 78 -0.30 -2.04 -17.36
C LEU A 78 1.00 -1.22 -17.42
N LYS A 79 1.04 -0.16 -18.23
CA LYS A 79 2.17 0.80 -18.25
C LYS A 79 2.34 1.51 -16.90
N ALA A 80 1.23 1.92 -16.26
CA ALA A 80 1.28 2.56 -14.95
C ALA A 80 1.80 1.61 -13.86
N VAL A 81 1.33 0.37 -13.83
CA VAL A 81 1.83 -0.67 -12.90
C VAL A 81 3.31 -0.96 -13.15
N LYS A 82 3.73 -1.09 -14.41
CA LYS A 82 5.14 -1.28 -14.76
C LYS A 82 6.00 -0.10 -14.28
N LYS A 83 5.54 1.14 -14.52
CA LYS A 83 6.24 2.33 -14.03
C LYS A 83 6.37 2.32 -12.51
N PHE A 84 5.29 2.02 -11.80
CA PHE A 84 5.28 1.89 -10.35
C PHE A 84 6.30 0.83 -9.88
N SER A 85 6.35 -0.34 -10.52
CA SER A 85 7.29 -1.40 -10.12
C SER A 85 8.76 -1.02 -10.26
N LEU A 86 9.11 -0.15 -11.22
CA LEU A 86 10.49 0.35 -11.39
C LEU A 86 10.92 1.31 -10.28
N GLU A 87 9.97 1.89 -9.55
CA GLU A 87 10.29 2.81 -8.47
C GLU A 87 10.82 2.09 -7.22
N PHE A 88 10.60 0.78 -7.07
CA PHE A 88 11.18 -0.03 -5.98
C PHE A 88 12.71 -0.03 -6.02
N ASP A 89 13.32 -0.20 -7.20
CA ASP A 89 14.77 -0.18 -7.36
C ASP A 89 15.34 1.21 -7.03
N LYS A 90 14.66 2.27 -7.48
CA LYS A 90 15.08 3.64 -7.17
C LYS A 90 14.93 3.95 -5.68
N GLN A 91 13.91 3.39 -5.03
CA GLN A 91 13.74 3.54 -3.58
C GLN A 91 14.86 2.84 -2.81
N ALA A 92 15.28 1.65 -3.23
CA ALA A 92 16.43 0.95 -2.66
C ALA A 92 17.71 1.81 -2.76
N LEU A 93 17.96 2.46 -3.90
CA LEU A 93 19.09 3.37 -4.08
C LEU A 93 19.04 4.61 -3.17
N ILE A 94 17.84 5.14 -2.89
CA ILE A 94 17.68 6.23 -1.91
C ILE A 94 17.97 5.71 -0.49
N ASN A 95 17.49 4.51 -0.16
CA ASN A 95 17.78 3.88 1.12
C ASN A 95 19.28 3.71 1.35
N ASP A 96 20.03 3.25 0.35
CA ASP A 96 21.49 3.15 0.41
C ASP A 96 22.14 4.51 0.75
N LYS A 97 21.69 5.58 0.11
CA LYS A 97 22.21 6.93 0.38
C LYS A 97 21.89 7.38 1.81
N VAL A 98 20.66 7.13 2.28
CA VAL A 98 20.23 7.47 3.65
C VAL A 98 21.06 6.69 4.67
N ILE A 99 21.18 5.37 4.49
CA ILE A 99 21.96 4.51 5.39
C ILE A 99 23.42 4.97 5.45
N LYS A 100 24.04 5.21 4.29
CA LYS A 100 25.41 5.71 4.21
C LYS A 100 25.58 7.07 4.90
N ALA A 101 24.58 7.96 4.78
CA ALA A 101 24.63 9.27 5.43
C ALA A 101 24.43 9.16 6.95
N GLY A 102 23.59 8.23 7.43
CA GLY A 102 23.31 8.02 8.86
C GLY A 102 24.41 7.25 9.60
N LEU A 103 25.04 6.27 8.95
CA LEU A 103 26.01 5.37 9.56
C LEU A 103 27.46 5.65 9.13
N GLY A 104 27.69 6.45 8.10
CA GLY A 104 29.03 6.70 7.52
C GLY A 104 29.56 5.54 6.66
N THR A 105 28.87 4.41 6.65
CA THR A 105 29.23 3.21 5.87
C THR A 105 28.01 2.61 5.19
N LEU A 106 28.24 1.80 4.18
CA LEU A 106 27.21 1.02 3.49
C LEU A 106 27.80 -0.32 3.08
N GLU A 107 27.11 -1.38 3.47
CA GLU A 107 27.29 -2.72 2.92
C GLU A 107 25.90 -3.24 2.55
N THR A 108 25.67 -3.47 1.26
CA THR A 108 24.37 -3.91 0.76
C THR A 108 24.38 -5.43 0.62
N PRO A 109 23.71 -6.18 1.52
CA PRO A 109 23.67 -7.62 1.44
C PRO A 109 22.84 -8.08 0.24
N ILE A 110 23.21 -9.22 -0.37
CA ILE A 110 22.46 -9.82 -1.49
C ILE A 110 20.99 -10.05 -1.11
N ALA A 111 20.70 -10.37 0.15
CA ALA A 111 19.36 -10.58 0.66
C ALA A 111 18.43 -9.37 0.44
N SER A 112 18.94 -8.13 0.57
CA SER A 112 18.13 -6.92 0.37
C SER A 112 17.73 -6.73 -1.10
N THR A 113 18.62 -7.03 -2.04
CA THR A 113 18.33 -6.97 -3.49
C THR A 113 17.30 -8.04 -3.88
N LEU A 114 17.46 -9.28 -3.40
CA LEU A 114 16.49 -10.36 -3.62
C LEU A 114 15.13 -10.02 -3.04
N TYR A 115 15.09 -9.37 -1.88
CA TYR A 115 13.85 -8.93 -1.25
C TYR A 115 13.09 -7.90 -2.12
N ILE A 116 13.80 -6.92 -2.68
CA ILE A 116 13.19 -5.93 -3.59
C ILE A 116 12.56 -6.61 -4.81
N ASP A 117 13.22 -7.59 -5.40
CA ASP A 117 12.66 -8.35 -6.53
C ASP A 117 11.41 -9.16 -6.15
N ILE A 118 11.37 -9.71 -4.95
CA ILE A 118 10.18 -10.40 -4.42
C ILE A 118 9.05 -9.40 -4.18
N ALA A 119 9.34 -8.27 -3.54
CA ALA A 119 8.35 -7.22 -3.24
C ALA A 119 7.74 -6.64 -4.53
N LYS A 120 8.55 -6.38 -5.56
CA LYS A 120 8.10 -5.95 -6.90
C LYS A 120 7.14 -6.96 -7.52
N ARG A 121 7.52 -8.24 -7.53
CA ARG A 121 6.67 -9.30 -8.10
C ARG A 121 5.36 -9.43 -7.34
N SER A 122 5.40 -9.41 -6.02
CA SER A 122 4.21 -9.47 -5.18
C SER A 122 3.27 -8.27 -5.42
N ALA A 123 3.81 -7.05 -5.53
CA ALA A 123 3.02 -5.86 -5.84
C ALA A 123 2.39 -5.92 -7.23
N ILE A 124 3.15 -6.37 -8.25
CA ILE A 124 2.64 -6.57 -9.61
C ILE A 124 1.53 -7.62 -9.60
N ASP A 125 1.72 -8.78 -8.96
CA ASP A 125 0.73 -9.84 -8.89
C ASP A 125 -0.56 -9.38 -8.19
N ALA A 126 -0.45 -8.62 -7.12
CA ALA A 126 -1.61 -8.02 -6.47
C ALA A 126 -2.36 -7.03 -7.38
N LEU A 127 -1.65 -6.28 -8.22
CA LEU A 127 -2.25 -5.24 -9.08
C LEU A 127 -2.79 -5.75 -10.42
N ILE A 128 -2.26 -6.85 -10.97
CA ILE A 128 -2.67 -7.38 -12.29
C ILE A 128 -2.98 -8.88 -12.30
N GLY A 129 -2.73 -9.59 -11.21
CA GLY A 129 -2.95 -11.03 -11.10
C GLY A 129 -4.35 -11.41 -10.63
N SER A 130 -4.45 -12.60 -10.04
CA SER A 130 -5.73 -13.19 -9.58
C SER A 130 -6.53 -12.34 -8.59
N PRO A 131 -5.96 -11.48 -7.74
CA PRO A 131 -6.75 -10.59 -6.89
C PRO A 131 -7.68 -9.65 -7.66
N ILE A 132 -7.29 -9.18 -8.86
CA ILE A 132 -8.16 -8.36 -9.72
C ILE A 132 -9.43 -9.12 -10.11
N ASP A 133 -9.32 -10.40 -10.43
CA ASP A 133 -10.48 -11.23 -10.76
C ASP A 133 -11.45 -11.32 -9.56
N THR A 134 -10.89 -11.49 -8.35
CA THR A 134 -11.68 -11.66 -7.11
C THR A 134 -12.29 -10.34 -6.63
N GLU A 135 -11.54 -9.26 -6.66
CA GLU A 135 -11.94 -7.98 -6.07
C GLU A 135 -12.81 -7.14 -7.03
N PHE A 136 -12.70 -7.35 -8.35
CA PHE A 136 -13.39 -6.50 -9.34
C PHE A 136 -14.20 -7.29 -10.37
N ILE A 137 -13.59 -8.25 -11.08
CA ILE A 137 -14.26 -8.88 -12.21
C ILE A 137 -15.46 -9.72 -11.74
N LYS A 138 -15.25 -10.63 -10.79
CA LYS A 138 -16.34 -11.45 -10.23
C LYS A 138 -17.47 -10.65 -9.56
N PRO A 139 -17.22 -9.61 -8.75
CA PRO A 139 -18.28 -8.76 -8.24
C PRO A 139 -19.11 -8.06 -9.33
N ILE A 140 -18.47 -7.52 -10.39
CA ILE A 140 -19.17 -6.91 -11.52
C ILE A 140 -19.99 -7.97 -12.27
N GLN A 141 -19.41 -9.12 -12.54
CA GLN A 141 -20.11 -10.26 -13.14
C GLN A 141 -21.35 -10.65 -12.32
N GLY A 142 -21.22 -10.75 -10.99
CA GLY A 142 -22.33 -11.05 -10.10
C GLY A 142 -23.45 -9.98 -10.16
N LEU A 143 -23.10 -8.69 -10.25
CA LEU A 143 -24.09 -7.63 -10.47
C LEU A 143 -24.85 -7.81 -11.78
N LEU A 144 -24.16 -8.16 -12.86
CA LEU A 144 -24.74 -8.38 -14.19
C LEU A 144 -25.63 -9.62 -14.22
N GLU A 145 -25.17 -10.74 -13.67
CA GLU A 145 -25.95 -11.97 -13.58
C GLU A 145 -27.25 -11.76 -12.80
N ASN A 146 -27.16 -11.10 -11.65
CA ASN A 146 -28.33 -10.75 -10.84
C ASN A 146 -29.30 -9.81 -11.59
N ALA A 147 -28.77 -8.86 -12.36
CA ALA A 147 -29.61 -7.96 -13.17
C ALA A 147 -30.39 -8.71 -14.23
N VAL A 148 -29.78 -9.69 -14.93
CA VAL A 148 -30.50 -10.53 -15.92
C VAL A 148 -31.50 -11.45 -15.24
N VAL A 149 -31.14 -12.14 -14.16
CA VAL A 149 -32.02 -13.08 -13.46
C VAL A 149 -33.27 -12.38 -12.90
N ASN A 150 -33.15 -11.12 -12.50
CA ASN A 150 -34.25 -10.34 -11.90
C ASN A 150 -34.95 -9.43 -12.93
N GLY A 151 -34.50 -9.36 -14.19
CA GLY A 151 -35.06 -8.43 -15.18
C GLY A 151 -34.90 -6.97 -14.77
N ALA A 152 -33.72 -6.63 -14.19
CA ALA A 152 -33.48 -5.29 -13.66
C ALA A 152 -33.41 -4.22 -14.75
N SER A 153 -33.60 -2.97 -14.38
CA SER A 153 -33.40 -1.82 -15.27
C SER A 153 -31.94 -1.75 -15.74
N LEU A 154 -31.71 -1.65 -17.05
CA LEU A 154 -30.37 -1.47 -17.61
C LEU A 154 -29.69 -0.23 -17.04
N LYS A 155 -30.44 0.88 -16.91
CA LYS A 155 -29.95 2.14 -16.32
C LYS A 155 -29.48 1.97 -14.88
N GLU A 156 -30.25 1.26 -14.05
CA GLU A 156 -29.88 0.99 -12.66
C GLU A 156 -28.69 0.06 -12.55
N THR A 157 -28.60 -0.94 -13.44
CA THR A 157 -27.46 -1.85 -13.54
C THR A 157 -26.16 -1.10 -13.85
N ILE A 158 -26.18 -0.23 -14.89
CA ILE A 158 -25.04 0.64 -15.23
C ILE A 158 -24.67 1.56 -14.05
N SER A 159 -25.66 2.15 -13.40
CA SER A 159 -25.44 3.01 -12.23
C SER A 159 -24.78 2.25 -11.06
N SER A 160 -25.20 1.01 -10.82
CA SER A 160 -24.61 0.15 -9.77
C SER A 160 -23.16 -0.20 -10.05
N ILE A 161 -22.84 -0.55 -11.30
CA ILE A 161 -21.47 -0.84 -11.73
C ILE A 161 -20.60 0.42 -11.65
N ARG A 162 -21.13 1.57 -12.06
CA ARG A 162 -20.45 2.86 -11.93
C ARG A 162 -20.14 3.18 -10.47
N THR A 163 -21.13 3.03 -9.59
CA THR A 163 -20.92 3.25 -8.14
C THR A 163 -19.89 2.29 -7.56
N PHE A 164 -19.86 1.03 -8.00
CA PHE A 164 -18.86 0.07 -7.58
C PHE A 164 -17.45 0.49 -8.03
N ALA A 165 -17.29 0.92 -9.28
CA ALA A 165 -15.99 1.22 -9.87
C ALA A 165 -15.47 2.62 -9.50
N GLU A 166 -16.30 3.66 -9.62
CA GLU A 166 -15.90 5.08 -9.36
C GLU A 166 -16.21 5.55 -7.94
N GLY A 167 -17.16 4.91 -7.26
CA GLY A 167 -17.76 5.45 -6.04
C GLY A 167 -18.79 6.56 -6.34
N ASN A 168 -19.23 7.24 -5.30
CA ASN A 168 -20.06 8.44 -5.35
C ASN A 168 -19.88 9.23 -4.05
N ASP A 169 -20.67 10.30 -3.84
CA ASP A 169 -20.60 11.15 -2.62
C ASP A 169 -20.77 10.39 -1.29
N LYS A 170 -21.26 9.16 -1.31
CA LYS A 170 -21.52 8.32 -0.13
C LYS A 170 -20.66 7.06 -0.04
N VAL A 171 -20.10 6.62 -1.15
CA VAL A 171 -19.37 5.33 -1.25
C VAL A 171 -18.10 5.52 -2.05
N ASP A 172 -16.97 5.19 -1.43
CA ASP A 172 -15.65 5.21 -2.08
C ASP A 172 -15.59 4.19 -3.21
N SER A 173 -14.84 4.53 -4.28
CA SER A 173 -14.47 3.59 -5.33
C SER A 173 -13.77 2.35 -4.75
N LYS A 174 -14.32 1.17 -5.03
CA LYS A 174 -13.70 -0.09 -4.61
C LYS A 174 -12.36 -0.31 -5.29
N VAL A 175 -12.27 0.01 -6.58
CA VAL A 175 -11.04 -0.09 -7.39
C VAL A 175 -9.96 0.81 -6.83
N LEU A 176 -10.27 2.10 -6.65
CA LEU A 176 -9.29 3.06 -6.15
C LEU A 176 -8.85 2.74 -4.72
N LYS A 177 -9.77 2.34 -3.86
CA LYS A 177 -9.46 1.93 -2.48
C LYS A 177 -8.49 0.76 -2.44
N TYR A 178 -8.72 -0.26 -3.26
CA TYR A 178 -7.84 -1.42 -3.37
C TYR A 178 -6.45 -1.03 -3.90
N VAL A 179 -6.38 -0.31 -5.03
CA VAL A 179 -5.11 0.12 -5.62
C VAL A 179 -4.34 1.02 -4.66
N LYS A 180 -5.03 1.93 -3.95
CA LYS A 180 -4.44 2.78 -2.93
C LYS A 180 -3.82 1.96 -1.80
N GLN A 181 -4.54 0.99 -1.26
CA GLN A 181 -4.03 0.13 -0.20
C GLN A 181 -2.81 -0.66 -0.69
N ILE A 182 -2.91 -1.35 -1.83
CA ILE A 182 -1.82 -2.19 -2.35
C ILE A 182 -0.59 -1.33 -2.69
N SER A 183 -0.77 -0.20 -3.38
CA SER A 183 0.37 0.65 -3.76
C SER A 183 1.07 1.25 -2.55
N ASN A 184 0.32 1.76 -1.58
CA ASN A 184 0.88 2.33 -0.36
C ASN A 184 1.59 1.27 0.47
N ASP A 185 0.90 0.17 0.79
CA ASP A 185 1.43 -0.83 1.71
C ASP A 185 2.61 -1.58 1.08
N SER A 186 2.52 -2.00 -0.19
CA SER A 186 3.63 -2.74 -0.83
C SER A 186 4.89 -1.89 -0.95
N PHE A 187 4.76 -0.60 -1.31
CA PHE A 187 5.91 0.28 -1.48
C PHE A 187 6.55 0.65 -0.14
N ALA A 188 5.73 0.98 0.87
CA ALA A 188 6.23 1.32 2.20
C ALA A 188 6.81 0.10 2.94
N VAL A 189 6.19 -1.08 2.82
CA VAL A 189 6.74 -2.33 3.39
C VAL A 189 8.06 -2.70 2.73
N ALA A 190 8.16 -2.58 1.40
CA ALA A 190 9.41 -2.87 0.68
C ALA A 190 10.54 -1.93 1.12
N ASP A 191 10.26 -0.63 1.23
CA ASP A 191 11.19 0.38 1.71
C ASP A 191 11.73 0.04 3.11
N ARG A 192 10.84 -0.23 4.04
CA ARG A 192 11.18 -0.52 5.44
C ARG A 192 11.93 -1.84 5.61
N SER A 193 11.48 -2.89 4.91
CA SER A 193 12.14 -4.19 4.98
C SER A 193 13.53 -4.16 4.38
N TYR A 194 13.74 -3.43 3.27
CA TYR A 194 15.06 -3.20 2.71
C TYR A 194 15.98 -2.54 3.75
N THR A 195 15.51 -1.46 4.36
CA THR A 195 16.27 -0.73 5.38
C THR A 195 16.60 -1.62 6.59
N SER A 196 15.64 -2.44 7.05
CA SER A 196 15.85 -3.39 8.14
C SER A 196 16.93 -4.43 7.80
N ILE A 197 16.85 -5.07 6.63
CA ILE A 197 17.82 -6.10 6.21
C ILE A 197 19.25 -5.53 6.16
N VAL A 198 19.41 -4.31 5.63
CA VAL A 198 20.73 -3.68 5.56
C VAL A 198 21.21 -3.26 6.96
N SER A 199 20.33 -2.75 7.81
CA SER A 199 20.65 -2.35 9.18
C SER A 199 21.09 -3.54 10.04
N ASP A 200 20.41 -4.67 9.91
CA ASP A 200 20.76 -5.92 10.61
C ASP A 200 22.15 -6.42 10.19
N ALA A 201 22.47 -6.37 8.89
CA ALA A 201 23.79 -6.74 8.38
C ALA A 201 24.91 -5.82 8.90
N LEU A 202 24.60 -4.56 9.18
CA LEU A 202 25.51 -3.57 9.75
C LEU A 202 25.52 -3.58 11.30
N GLN A 203 24.73 -4.47 11.92
CA GLN A 203 24.58 -4.57 13.38
C GLN A 203 24.24 -3.22 14.03
N ASN A 204 23.28 -2.50 13.41
CA ASN A 204 22.88 -1.17 13.88
C ASN A 204 21.85 -1.25 14.99
N ASP A 205 22.09 -0.54 16.10
CA ASP A 205 21.25 -0.57 17.28
C ASP A 205 20.25 0.60 17.37
N TRP A 206 20.48 1.72 16.66
CA TRP A 206 19.70 2.92 16.79
C TRP A 206 19.03 3.36 15.50
N PHE A 207 17.79 3.80 15.62
CA PHE A 207 16.95 4.21 14.50
C PHE A 207 16.26 5.54 14.79
N TYR A 208 16.24 6.41 13.78
CA TYR A 208 15.41 7.61 13.77
C TYR A 208 14.04 7.29 13.12
N TYR A 209 12.96 7.64 13.80
CA TYR A 209 11.61 7.48 13.30
C TYR A 209 11.24 8.65 12.38
N ALA A 210 11.33 8.45 11.08
CA ALA A 210 11.14 9.47 10.06
C ALA A 210 9.74 9.42 9.45
N GLY A 211 9.22 10.58 9.07
CA GLY A 211 7.96 10.77 8.36
C GLY A 211 7.34 12.12 8.67
N GLY A 212 6.34 12.51 7.89
CA GLY A 212 5.55 13.72 8.13
C GLY A 212 4.33 13.42 9.00
N GLU A 213 3.86 14.45 9.71
CA GLU A 213 2.58 14.42 10.41
C GLU A 213 1.52 15.11 9.58
N ILE A 214 0.34 14.50 9.48
CA ILE A 214 -0.87 15.02 8.87
C ILE A 214 -2.05 14.82 9.83
N ASP A 215 -3.17 15.49 9.59
CA ASP A 215 -4.36 15.43 10.47
C ASP A 215 -4.86 14.01 10.75
N THR A 216 -4.54 13.05 9.88
CA THR A 216 -4.91 11.65 10.02
C THR A 216 -3.76 10.76 10.52
N THR A 217 -2.65 11.35 10.95
CA THR A 217 -1.53 10.60 11.56
C THR A 217 -2.03 9.88 12.80
N ARG A 218 -1.73 8.59 12.90
CA ARG A 218 -2.15 7.78 14.04
C ARG A 218 -1.30 8.07 15.26
N CYS A 219 -1.91 8.02 16.43
CA CYS A 219 -1.25 8.13 17.72
C CYS A 219 0.08 7.36 17.78
N PHE A 220 0.11 6.11 17.30
CA PHE A 220 1.33 5.30 17.27
C PHE A 220 2.50 6.00 16.56
N CYS A 221 2.25 6.64 15.42
CA CYS A 221 3.27 7.35 14.66
C CYS A 221 3.56 8.73 15.25
N GLU A 222 2.52 9.47 15.65
CA GLU A 222 2.61 10.82 16.23
C GLU A 222 3.50 10.86 17.48
N GLU A 223 3.39 9.88 18.38
CA GLU A 223 4.25 9.79 19.55
C GLU A 223 5.72 9.51 19.25
N ARG A 224 6.04 9.01 18.04
CA ARG A 224 7.37 8.51 17.69
C ARG A 224 8.11 9.33 16.64
N VAL A 225 7.40 10.05 15.80
CA VAL A 225 8.01 10.83 14.73
C VAL A 225 9.02 11.84 15.29
N GLY A 226 10.16 11.97 14.62
CA GLY A 226 11.23 12.90 15.03
C GLY A 226 12.11 12.44 16.21
N LYS A 227 11.93 11.20 16.71
CA LYS A 227 12.68 10.66 17.87
C LYS A 227 13.55 9.47 17.45
N ASN A 228 14.58 9.22 18.26
CA ASN A 228 15.47 8.08 18.10
C ASN A 228 15.10 6.95 19.07
N PHE A 229 15.19 5.71 18.60
CA PHE A 229 14.82 4.52 19.36
C PHE A 229 15.88 3.44 19.22
N HIS A 230 16.14 2.75 20.32
CA HIS A 230 16.97 1.55 20.32
C HIS A 230 16.17 0.35 19.74
N TYR A 231 16.85 -0.57 19.04
CA TYR A 231 16.17 -1.70 18.37
C TYR A 231 15.29 -2.53 19.32
N LYS A 232 15.72 -2.78 20.56
CA LYS A 232 14.93 -3.52 21.56
C LYS A 232 13.62 -2.80 21.94
N GLU A 233 13.62 -1.46 21.93
CA GLU A 233 12.40 -0.69 22.14
C GLU A 233 11.43 -0.88 20.97
N ILE A 234 11.94 -0.84 19.73
CA ILE A 234 11.15 -1.08 18.51
C ILE A 234 10.55 -2.48 18.53
N GLU A 235 11.34 -3.50 18.84
CA GLU A 235 10.86 -4.87 18.98
C GLU A 235 9.76 -5.01 20.03
N SER A 236 9.90 -4.30 21.15
CA SER A 236 8.89 -4.31 22.22
C SER A 236 7.53 -3.79 21.77
N TRP A 237 7.47 -2.83 20.84
CA TRP A 237 6.20 -2.39 20.26
C TRP A 237 5.51 -3.53 19.52
N GLY A 238 6.28 -4.31 18.74
CA GLY A 238 5.77 -5.48 18.04
C GLY A 238 5.15 -6.52 18.98
N ASP A 239 5.71 -6.65 20.17
CA ASP A 239 5.21 -7.52 21.25
C ASP A 239 4.07 -6.87 22.07
N GLY A 240 3.56 -5.73 21.64
CA GLY A 240 2.47 -5.02 22.30
C GLY A 240 2.86 -4.29 23.58
N LYS A 241 4.16 -4.02 23.78
CA LYS A 241 4.71 -3.29 24.95
C LYS A 241 5.10 -1.87 24.57
N ASN A 242 5.24 -1.01 25.56
CA ASN A 242 5.72 0.39 25.38
C ASN A 242 4.94 1.17 24.30
N LEU A 243 3.63 0.94 24.25
CA LEU A 243 2.73 1.59 23.28
C LEU A 243 2.20 2.94 23.78
N GLY A 244 2.44 3.29 25.06
CA GLY A 244 1.91 4.52 25.65
C GLY A 244 0.39 4.60 25.59
N ASP A 245 -0.13 5.80 25.38
CA ASP A 245 -1.57 6.07 25.28
C ASP A 245 -2.21 5.50 23.99
N CYS A 246 -1.39 5.04 23.05
CA CYS A 246 -1.83 4.49 21.77
C CYS A 246 -2.31 3.03 21.87
N ASN A 247 -2.19 2.40 23.03
CA ASN A 247 -2.66 1.04 23.26
C ASN A 247 -4.21 1.01 23.35
N ILE A 248 -4.86 0.52 22.32
CA ILE A 248 -6.33 0.36 22.29
C ILE A 248 -6.82 -0.92 22.99
N GLY A 249 -5.92 -1.64 23.65
CA GLY A 249 -6.16 -2.88 24.37
C GLY A 249 -5.46 -4.09 23.77
N GLY A 250 -5.02 -5.01 24.62
CA GLY A 250 -4.34 -6.25 24.21
C GLY A 250 -3.02 -6.05 23.47
N GLY A 251 -2.30 -4.96 23.74
CA GLY A 251 -1.02 -4.67 23.09
C GLY A 251 -1.16 -4.29 21.60
N LYS A 252 -2.25 -3.62 21.24
CA LYS A 252 -2.56 -3.23 19.85
C LYS A 252 -2.75 -1.72 19.73
N TRP A 253 -2.57 -1.21 18.50
CA TRP A 253 -2.87 0.17 18.11
C TRP A 253 -3.76 0.24 16.87
N ALA A 254 -4.38 1.38 16.64
CA ALA A 254 -5.29 1.59 15.51
C ALA A 254 -4.54 1.42 14.17
N GLY A 255 -5.05 0.56 13.29
CA GLY A 255 -4.50 0.30 11.96
C GLY A 255 -3.33 -0.69 11.93
N GLN A 256 -3.00 -1.34 13.04
CA GLN A 256 -1.96 -2.38 13.08
C GLN A 256 -2.24 -3.50 12.06
N ILE A 257 -1.23 -3.91 11.32
CA ILE A 257 -1.31 -5.04 10.38
C ILE A 257 -1.36 -6.35 11.19
N ALA A 258 -2.25 -7.26 10.79
CA ALA A 258 -2.31 -8.59 11.40
C ALA A 258 -0.97 -9.33 11.24
N GLY A 259 -0.51 -9.99 12.31
CA GLY A 259 0.80 -10.66 12.34
C GLY A 259 1.97 -9.74 12.72
N THR A 260 1.72 -8.47 13.11
CA THR A 260 2.76 -7.62 13.69
C THR A 260 3.25 -8.23 15.01
N ASN A 261 4.55 -8.40 15.11
CA ASN A 261 5.30 -8.90 16.27
C ASN A 261 6.72 -8.29 16.26
N SER A 262 7.58 -8.67 17.20
CA SER A 262 8.96 -8.14 17.32
C SER A 262 9.79 -8.30 16.04
N SER A 263 9.60 -9.35 15.26
CA SER A 263 10.34 -9.56 14.01
C SER A 263 9.77 -8.82 12.79
N THR A 264 8.46 -8.52 12.79
CA THR A 264 7.78 -7.88 11.64
C THR A 264 7.52 -6.38 11.84
N ILE A 265 7.75 -5.85 13.05
CA ILE A 265 7.49 -4.43 13.36
C ILE A 265 8.28 -3.47 12.46
N TYR A 266 9.50 -3.82 12.08
CA TYR A 266 10.32 -3.00 11.18
C TYR A 266 9.68 -2.82 9.80
N SER A 267 8.99 -3.83 9.30
CA SER A 267 8.29 -3.78 8.01
C SER A 267 6.89 -3.17 8.12
N TYR A 268 6.15 -3.49 9.19
CA TYR A 268 4.74 -3.10 9.34
C TYR A 268 4.54 -1.76 10.06
N LEU A 269 5.46 -1.41 10.94
CA LEU A 269 5.55 -0.14 11.67
C LEU A 269 4.18 0.36 12.17
N GLY A 270 3.72 1.54 11.76
CA GLY A 270 2.42 2.11 12.15
C GLY A 270 1.19 1.44 11.54
N GLY A 271 1.37 0.40 10.69
CA GLY A 271 0.27 -0.38 10.12
C GLY A 271 -0.14 0.02 8.70
N TYR A 272 -1.38 -0.30 8.32
CA TYR A 272 -1.92 -0.02 6.98
C TYR A 272 -1.81 1.45 6.60
N ASN A 273 -1.38 1.73 5.35
CA ASN A 273 -1.16 3.08 4.83
C ASN A 273 -0.20 3.94 5.67
N CYS A 274 0.70 3.33 6.44
CA CYS A 274 1.74 4.07 7.18
C CYS A 274 2.88 4.45 6.23
N MET A 275 3.18 5.76 6.14
CA MET A 275 4.27 6.30 5.31
C MET A 275 5.54 6.61 6.10
N HIS A 276 5.57 6.28 7.39
CA HIS A 276 6.76 6.46 8.23
C HIS A 276 7.77 5.34 8.01
N SER A 277 9.03 5.62 8.29
CA SER A 277 10.14 4.68 8.16
C SER A 277 11.11 4.80 9.32
N LEU A 278 11.81 3.70 9.63
CA LEU A 278 12.93 3.68 10.57
C LEU A 278 14.23 3.86 9.79
N MET A 279 15.00 4.89 10.14
CA MET A 279 16.28 5.21 9.51
C MET A 279 17.41 4.82 10.45
N PRO A 280 18.33 3.93 10.05
CA PRO A 280 19.48 3.60 10.89
C PRO A 280 20.37 4.82 11.04
N ILE A 281 20.79 5.06 12.28
CA ILE A 281 21.64 6.18 12.66
C ILE A 281 22.77 5.72 13.57
N SER A 282 23.87 6.46 13.54
CA SER A 282 24.95 6.25 14.49
C SER A 282 24.52 6.63 15.92
N GLU A 283 24.91 5.83 16.90
CA GLU A 283 24.71 6.16 18.33
C GLU A 283 25.29 7.52 18.72
N LEU A 284 26.30 8.00 17.99
CA LEU A 284 26.95 9.29 18.27
C LEU A 284 26.02 10.49 18.14
N ILE A 285 24.93 10.37 17.36
CA ILE A 285 23.96 11.47 17.18
C ILE A 285 22.70 11.32 18.05
N VAL A 286 22.61 10.23 18.84
CA VAL A 286 21.51 10.00 19.77
C VAL A 286 21.69 10.87 21.01
N SER A 287 20.64 11.59 21.40
CA SER A 287 20.67 12.48 22.57
C SER A 287 20.81 11.72 23.89
N ASP A 288 21.37 12.36 24.91
CA ASP A 288 21.50 11.75 26.22
C ASP A 288 20.13 11.38 26.83
N SER A 289 19.10 12.17 26.60
CA SER A 289 17.74 11.88 27.07
C SER A 289 17.13 10.61 26.42
N GLU A 290 17.43 10.35 25.14
CA GLU A 290 16.98 9.14 24.47
C GLU A 290 17.76 7.89 24.94
N LYS A 291 19.06 8.04 25.18
CA LYS A 291 19.87 6.99 25.82
C LYS A 291 19.39 6.69 27.23
N GLU A 292 19.08 7.72 28.03
CA GLU A 292 18.52 7.55 29.37
C GLU A 292 17.16 6.84 29.34
N ARG A 293 16.29 7.15 28.37
CA ARG A 293 15.05 6.41 28.17
C ARG A 293 15.32 4.92 27.92
N ALA A 294 16.28 4.60 27.05
CA ALA A 294 16.64 3.21 26.74
C ALA A 294 17.23 2.48 27.97
N ARG A 295 18.03 3.17 28.81
CA ARG A 295 18.50 2.61 30.09
C ARG A 295 17.37 2.34 31.06
N ASN A 296 16.45 3.28 31.24
CA ASN A 296 15.29 3.12 32.10
C ASN A 296 14.37 1.98 31.70
N LEU A 297 14.35 1.64 30.42
CA LEU A 297 13.65 0.47 29.87
C LEU A 297 14.49 -0.82 29.95
N GLY A 298 15.75 -0.75 30.37
CA GLY A 298 16.65 -1.90 30.48
C GLY A 298 17.17 -2.45 29.14
N TYR A 299 17.26 -1.60 28.12
CA TYR A 299 17.70 -1.99 26.78
C TYR A 299 19.20 -1.79 26.54
N ILE A 300 19.80 -0.84 27.24
CA ILE A 300 21.25 -0.58 27.28
C ILE A 300 21.71 -0.40 28.73
N ASP A 301 23.03 -0.53 28.97
CA ASP A 301 23.68 -0.35 30.29
C ASP A 301 23.78 1.11 30.69
#